data_0fba8a42f461d52063a1367d3311aed6
#
_entry.id   0fba8a42f461d52063a1367d3311aed6
#
_cell.length_a   1.000
_cell.length_b   1.000
_cell.length_c   1.000
_cell.angle_alpha   90.00
_cell.angle_beta   90.00
_cell.angle_gamma   90.00
#
_symmetry.space_group_name_H-M   'P 1'
#
loop_
_entity.id
_entity.type
_entity.pdbx_description
1 polymer ?
#
loop_
_entity_poly.entity_id
_entity_poly.type
_entity_poly.pdbx_seq_one_letter_code
_entity_poly.pdbx_strand_id
1 'polypeptide(L)'
;MKDYRKLCIELFGTDDENELRKIAGRLRGGRKKSLTEKDIENAIKMQGRRMSTKKIADYFGVSRQTISKYLNKPLTDSYVMRLDFMYKQKVCTEIYVDFEHKQIKIINRTDDIMKRAFGVKENPTWEDFESFLEERCFPNSRALKKTILQRIGVESYDPLQILEMNKGRTAEDNQYINFTRKRRLAF
;
A
#
# COMPACT_ATOMS: atom_id res chain seq x y z
N MET A 1 -31.67 20.78 42.89
CA MET A 1 -30.37 20.50 42.20
C MET A 1 -30.07 19.02 42.41
N LYS A 2 -29.89 18.23 41.33
CA LYS A 2 -29.59 16.80 41.46
C LYS A 2 -28.19 16.65 42.04
N ASP A 3 -28.07 15.84 43.11
CA ASP A 3 -26.80 15.55 43.75
C ASP A 3 -26.04 14.50 42.88
N TYR A 4 -25.20 15.02 41.98
CA TYR A 4 -24.45 14.21 41.05
C TYR A 4 -23.43 13.29 41.75
N ARG A 5 -22.94 13.63 42.94
CA ARG A 5 -22.03 12.76 43.71
C ARG A 5 -22.71 11.48 44.16
N LYS A 6 -23.92 11.59 44.72
CA LYS A 6 -24.73 10.44 45.12
C LYS A 6 -25.00 9.53 43.91
N LEU A 7 -25.33 10.12 42.77
CA LEU A 7 -25.58 9.37 41.54
C LEU A 7 -24.33 8.63 41.05
N CYS A 8 -23.14 9.23 41.14
CA CYS A 8 -21.90 8.59 40.78
C CYS A 8 -21.57 7.40 41.69
N ILE A 9 -21.75 7.53 42.99
CA ILE A 9 -21.56 6.45 43.96
C ILE A 9 -22.54 5.30 43.69
N GLU A 10 -23.82 5.63 43.43
CA GLU A 10 -24.85 4.64 43.17
C GLU A 10 -24.62 3.86 41.87
N LEU A 11 -24.17 4.51 40.78
CA LEU A 11 -24.00 3.90 39.49
C LEU A 11 -22.62 3.25 39.30
N PHE A 12 -21.57 3.81 39.90
CA PHE A 12 -20.17 3.45 39.62
C PHE A 12 -19.39 2.99 40.85
N GLY A 13 -20.01 3.10 42.05
CA GLY A 13 -19.38 2.73 43.33
C GLY A 13 -18.33 3.71 43.82
N THR A 14 -18.12 4.85 43.14
CA THR A 14 -17.12 5.86 43.51
C THR A 14 -17.52 7.25 43.05
N ASP A 15 -17.05 8.27 43.77
CA ASP A 15 -17.13 9.69 43.39
C ASP A 15 -15.75 10.29 43.05
N ASP A 16 -14.69 9.46 43.08
CA ASP A 16 -13.35 9.88 42.71
C ASP A 16 -13.25 10.17 41.19
N GLU A 17 -12.82 11.40 40.87
CA GLU A 17 -12.76 11.85 39.48
C GLU A 17 -11.85 11.01 38.60
N ASN A 18 -10.73 10.51 39.14
CA ASN A 18 -9.77 9.72 38.37
C ASN A 18 -10.31 8.29 38.10
N GLU A 19 -11.02 7.71 39.04
CA GLU A 19 -11.70 6.44 38.86
C GLU A 19 -12.87 6.57 37.90
N LEU A 20 -13.69 7.61 38.02
CA LEU A 20 -14.76 7.90 37.07
C LEU A 20 -14.26 8.13 35.67
N ARG A 21 -13.10 8.80 35.47
CA ARG A 21 -12.46 8.94 34.17
C ARG A 21 -11.99 7.59 33.58
N LYS A 22 -11.48 6.70 34.44
CA LYS A 22 -11.11 5.33 33.99
C LYS A 22 -12.35 4.53 33.59
N ILE A 23 -13.42 4.60 34.38
CA ILE A 23 -14.70 3.95 34.07
C ILE A 23 -15.32 4.54 32.82
N ALA A 24 -15.36 5.86 32.66
CA ALA A 24 -15.84 6.55 31.47
C ALA A 24 -15.00 6.19 30.24
N GLY A 25 -13.68 6.00 30.39
CA GLY A 25 -12.79 5.52 29.34
C GLY A 25 -13.11 4.08 28.90
N ARG A 26 -13.56 3.23 29.83
CA ARG A 26 -14.02 1.86 29.52
C ARG A 26 -15.41 1.85 28.87
N LEU A 27 -16.32 2.71 29.33
CA LEU A 27 -17.69 2.82 28.81
C LEU A 27 -17.78 3.55 27.46
N ARG A 28 -16.88 4.52 27.22
CA ARG A 28 -16.72 5.15 25.89
C ARG A 28 -16.09 4.23 24.87
N GLY A 29 -16.01 2.95 25.17
CA GLY A 29 -15.44 1.92 24.34
C GLY A 29 -16.02 1.80 22.94
N GLY A 30 -15.89 2.85 22.16
CA GLY A 30 -15.70 2.66 20.73
C GLY A 30 -14.40 1.88 20.59
N ARG A 31 -14.45 0.76 19.88
CA ARG A 31 -13.30 -0.10 19.55
C ARG A 31 -12.12 0.82 19.21
N LYS A 32 -11.10 0.89 20.09
CA LYS A 32 -9.90 1.71 19.84
C LYS A 32 -9.46 1.44 18.41
N LYS A 33 -9.25 2.48 17.60
CA LYS A 33 -8.56 2.32 16.33
C LYS A 33 -7.25 1.65 16.69
N SER A 34 -7.12 0.37 16.35
CA SER A 34 -6.06 -0.46 16.89
C SER A 34 -4.68 -0.09 16.39
N LEU A 35 -4.58 0.66 15.29
CA LEU A 35 -3.33 1.09 14.69
C LEU A 35 -3.51 2.46 14.04
N THR A 36 -2.51 3.34 14.22
CA THR A 36 -2.40 4.61 13.48
C THR A 36 -1.84 4.37 12.09
N GLU A 37 -1.89 5.36 11.21
CA GLU A 37 -1.26 5.26 9.87
C GLU A 37 0.24 4.99 9.97
N LYS A 38 0.95 5.65 10.90
CA LYS A 38 2.37 5.40 11.17
C LYS A 38 2.63 3.97 11.65
N ASP A 39 1.74 3.41 12.47
CA ASP A 39 1.86 2.01 12.90
C ASP A 39 1.67 1.03 11.74
N ILE A 40 0.75 1.35 10.82
CA ILE A 40 0.52 0.55 9.61
C ILE A 40 1.76 0.61 8.70
N GLU A 41 2.35 1.78 8.47
CA GLU A 41 3.60 1.92 7.72
C GLU A 41 4.74 1.13 8.35
N ASN A 42 4.90 1.22 9.66
CA ASN A 42 5.90 0.44 10.39
C ASN A 42 5.62 -1.07 10.28
N ALA A 43 4.36 -1.51 10.38
CA ALA A 43 4.00 -2.91 10.20
C ALA A 43 4.35 -3.42 8.78
N ILE A 44 4.16 -2.58 7.75
CA ILE A 44 4.56 -2.87 6.37
C ILE A 44 6.08 -3.01 6.26
N LYS A 45 6.86 -2.07 6.84
CA LYS A 45 8.32 -2.14 6.87
C LYS A 45 8.82 -3.42 7.58
N MET A 46 8.19 -3.79 8.70
CA MET A 46 8.50 -5.02 9.43
C MET A 46 8.21 -6.29 8.60
N GLN A 47 7.11 -6.27 7.84
CA GLN A 47 6.79 -7.36 6.90
C GLN A 47 7.84 -7.46 5.78
N GLY A 48 8.29 -6.33 5.25
CA GLY A 48 9.38 -6.25 4.27
C GLY A 48 10.69 -6.88 4.79
N ARG A 49 10.97 -6.73 6.09
CA ARG A 49 12.10 -7.37 6.80
C ARG A 49 11.86 -8.85 7.14
N ARG A 50 10.86 -9.50 6.54
CA ARG A 50 10.49 -10.90 6.73
C ARG A 50 10.03 -11.26 8.15
N MET A 51 9.59 -10.29 8.94
CA MET A 51 8.94 -10.59 10.21
C MET A 51 7.60 -11.28 9.97
N SER A 52 7.32 -12.35 10.73
CA SER A 52 6.04 -13.03 10.61
C SER A 52 4.89 -12.14 11.11
N THR A 53 3.70 -12.28 10.51
CA THR A 53 2.50 -11.53 10.92
C THR A 53 2.19 -11.69 12.42
N LYS A 54 2.55 -12.84 13.02
CA LYS A 54 2.41 -13.07 14.46
C LYS A 54 3.33 -12.14 15.26
N LYS A 55 4.62 -12.08 14.91
CA LYS A 55 5.59 -11.20 15.59
C LYS A 55 5.22 -9.73 15.45
N ILE A 56 4.72 -9.32 14.28
CA ILE A 56 4.23 -7.94 14.05
C ILE A 56 3.00 -7.67 14.92
N ALA A 57 2.06 -8.60 15.01
CA ALA A 57 0.87 -8.47 15.85
C ALA A 57 1.23 -8.34 17.34
N ASP A 58 2.16 -9.16 17.81
CA ASP A 58 2.67 -9.12 19.19
C ASP A 58 3.36 -7.78 19.49
N TYR A 59 4.14 -7.24 18.54
CA TYR A 59 4.81 -5.93 18.68
C TYR A 59 3.81 -4.78 18.86
N PHE A 60 2.70 -4.77 18.11
CA PHE A 60 1.68 -3.72 18.20
C PHE A 60 0.57 -4.03 19.22
N GLY A 61 0.64 -5.17 19.92
CA GLY A 61 -0.37 -5.58 20.90
C GLY A 61 -1.77 -5.81 20.31
N VAL A 62 -1.83 -6.26 19.06
CA VAL A 62 -3.09 -6.51 18.34
C VAL A 62 -3.18 -7.95 17.85
N SER A 63 -4.37 -8.38 17.41
CA SER A 63 -4.53 -9.75 16.88
C SER A 63 -3.85 -9.90 15.52
N ARG A 64 -3.39 -11.13 15.21
CA ARG A 64 -2.86 -11.49 13.89
C ARG A 64 -3.84 -11.14 12.76
N GLN A 65 -5.15 -11.34 12.99
CA GLN A 65 -6.19 -10.98 12.02
C GLN A 65 -6.26 -9.49 11.79
N THR A 66 -6.08 -8.67 12.83
CA THR A 66 -6.03 -7.20 12.73
C THR A 66 -4.86 -6.77 11.85
N ILE A 67 -3.65 -7.27 12.11
CA ILE A 67 -2.46 -6.97 11.27
C ILE A 67 -2.70 -7.43 9.83
N SER A 68 -3.17 -8.66 9.62
CA SER A 68 -3.45 -9.18 8.27
C SER A 68 -4.45 -8.30 7.51
N LYS A 69 -5.50 -7.81 8.19
CA LYS A 69 -6.49 -6.92 7.59
C LYS A 69 -5.86 -5.59 7.14
N TYR A 70 -4.95 -5.01 7.94
CA TYR A 70 -4.28 -3.75 7.58
C TYR A 70 -3.21 -3.95 6.51
N LEU A 71 -2.44 -5.03 6.57
CA LEU A 71 -1.43 -5.34 5.56
C LEU A 71 -2.04 -5.70 4.20
N ASN A 72 -3.26 -6.28 4.19
CA ASN A 72 -3.97 -6.69 2.98
C ASN A 72 -5.07 -5.69 2.58
N LYS A 73 -5.24 -4.58 3.31
CA LYS A 73 -6.24 -3.56 2.98
C LYS A 73 -5.85 -2.93 1.64
N PRO A 74 -6.68 -3.02 0.60
CA PRO A 74 -6.44 -2.24 -0.61
C PRO A 74 -6.38 -0.76 -0.21
N LEU A 75 -5.32 -0.08 -0.63
CA LEU A 75 -5.18 1.34 -0.42
C LEU A 75 -6.35 2.03 -1.14
N THR A 76 -7.04 2.88 -0.42
CA THR A 76 -8.17 3.78 -0.79
C THR A 76 -8.85 3.57 -2.15
N ASP A 77 -10.15 3.87 -2.24
CA ASP A 77 -11.00 3.61 -3.40
C ASP A 77 -10.58 4.31 -4.72
N SER A 78 -9.70 5.30 -4.66
CA SER A 78 -9.20 6.06 -5.81
C SER A 78 -8.18 5.31 -6.67
N TYR A 79 -7.41 4.35 -6.11
CA TYR A 79 -6.43 3.61 -6.89
C TYR A 79 -7.09 2.51 -7.72
N VAL A 80 -6.96 2.62 -9.04
CA VAL A 80 -7.59 1.70 -10.01
C VAL A 80 -6.68 0.58 -10.47
N MET A 81 -5.36 0.73 -10.30
CA MET A 81 -4.36 -0.24 -10.71
C MET A 81 -3.28 -0.40 -9.66
N ARG A 82 -2.78 -1.63 -9.51
CA ARG A 82 -1.60 -1.95 -8.74
C ARG A 82 -0.59 -2.64 -9.65
N LEU A 83 0.65 -2.17 -9.61
CA LEU A 83 1.81 -2.77 -10.27
C LEU A 83 2.72 -3.36 -9.20
N ASP A 84 2.99 -4.66 -9.28
CA ASP A 84 3.96 -5.32 -8.42
C ASP A 84 5.29 -5.42 -9.17
N PHE A 85 6.27 -4.61 -8.79
CA PHE A 85 7.62 -4.71 -9.31
C PHE A 85 8.34 -5.87 -8.66
N MET A 86 8.71 -6.83 -9.49
CA MET A 86 9.21 -8.14 -9.07
C MET A 86 10.71 -8.26 -9.34
N TYR A 87 11.42 -8.95 -8.46
CA TYR A 87 12.73 -9.51 -8.73
C TYR A 87 12.66 -11.03 -8.55
N LYS A 88 12.87 -11.79 -9.64
CA LYS A 88 12.59 -13.23 -9.69
C LYS A 88 11.13 -13.51 -9.30
N GLN A 89 10.89 -14.17 -8.17
CA GLN A 89 9.55 -14.51 -7.68
C GLN A 89 9.12 -13.67 -6.46
N LYS A 90 9.84 -12.56 -6.15
CA LYS A 90 9.57 -11.75 -4.97
C LYS A 90 9.09 -10.37 -5.38
N VAL A 91 8.01 -9.91 -4.74
CA VAL A 91 7.57 -8.51 -4.84
C VAL A 91 8.59 -7.64 -4.12
N CYS A 92 9.16 -6.66 -4.82
CA CYS A 92 10.12 -5.71 -4.29
C CYS A 92 9.49 -4.35 -3.99
N THR A 93 8.61 -3.88 -4.88
CA THR A 93 7.84 -2.64 -4.70
C THR A 93 6.42 -2.85 -5.21
N GLU A 94 5.42 -2.50 -4.42
CA GLU A 94 4.04 -2.37 -4.87
C GLU A 94 3.79 -0.91 -5.21
N ILE A 95 3.26 -0.65 -6.41
CA ILE A 95 2.96 0.69 -6.91
C ILE A 95 1.46 0.75 -7.13
N TYR A 96 0.79 1.63 -6.43
CA TYR A 96 -0.64 1.89 -6.56
C TYR A 96 -0.83 3.16 -7.37
N VAL A 97 -1.66 3.09 -8.40
CA VAL A 97 -1.78 4.15 -9.41
C VAL A 97 -3.19 4.70 -9.44
N ASP A 98 -3.29 6.02 -9.29
CA ASP A 98 -4.49 6.82 -9.51
C ASP A 98 -4.26 7.67 -10.76
N PHE A 99 -4.86 7.26 -11.88
CA PHE A 99 -4.72 7.97 -13.16
C PHE A 99 -5.53 9.26 -13.21
N GLU A 100 -6.61 9.35 -12.46
CA GLU A 100 -7.49 10.52 -12.45
C GLU A 100 -6.79 11.73 -11.82
N HIS A 101 -6.13 11.50 -10.68
CA HIS A 101 -5.43 12.56 -9.96
C HIS A 101 -3.91 12.60 -10.26
N LYS A 102 -3.41 11.74 -11.15
CA LYS A 102 -1.99 11.57 -11.46
C LYS A 102 -1.15 11.40 -10.19
N GLN A 103 -1.56 10.46 -9.36
CA GLN A 103 -0.89 10.16 -8.10
C GLN A 103 -0.49 8.70 -8.03
N ILE A 104 0.64 8.46 -7.38
CA ILE A 104 1.07 7.11 -7.04
C ILE A 104 1.34 6.99 -5.54
N LYS A 105 1.16 5.78 -5.02
CA LYS A 105 1.61 5.40 -3.70
C LYS A 105 2.43 4.13 -3.81
N ILE A 106 3.59 4.09 -3.16
CA ILE A 106 4.46 2.92 -3.20
C ILE A 106 4.57 2.25 -1.83
N ILE A 107 4.82 0.95 -1.87
CA ILE A 107 5.18 0.16 -0.70
C ILE A 107 6.40 -0.68 -1.06
N ASN A 108 7.57 -0.33 -0.50
CA ASN A 108 8.78 -1.11 -0.67
C ASN A 108 8.73 -2.35 0.22
N ARG A 109 8.87 -3.54 -0.38
CA ARG A 109 8.89 -4.85 0.27
C ARG A 109 10.30 -5.39 0.49
N THR A 110 11.32 -4.63 0.07
CA THR A 110 12.72 -4.97 0.23
C THR A 110 13.52 -3.79 0.75
N ASP A 111 14.56 -4.06 1.53
CA ASP A 111 15.53 -3.05 1.97
C ASP A 111 16.67 -2.87 0.94
N ASP A 112 16.78 -3.78 -0.04
CA ASP A 112 17.76 -3.70 -1.13
C ASP A 112 17.33 -2.63 -2.14
N ILE A 113 18.01 -1.49 -2.10
CA ILE A 113 17.72 -0.31 -2.93
C ILE A 113 17.80 -0.64 -4.42
N MET A 114 18.73 -1.51 -4.83
CA MET A 114 18.92 -1.89 -6.22
C MET A 114 17.76 -2.73 -6.79
N LYS A 115 16.91 -3.25 -5.92
CA LYS A 115 15.72 -4.01 -6.30
C LYS A 115 14.41 -3.25 -6.11
N ARG A 116 14.47 -1.98 -5.66
CA ARG A 116 13.29 -1.12 -5.56
C ARG A 116 12.99 -0.47 -6.92
N ALA A 117 11.71 -0.26 -7.20
CA ALA A 117 11.29 0.39 -8.44
C ALA A 117 11.84 1.81 -8.59
N PHE A 118 11.95 2.55 -7.47
CA PHE A 118 12.40 3.94 -7.45
C PHE A 118 13.69 4.14 -6.64
N GLY A 119 14.46 3.07 -6.43
CA GLY A 119 15.73 3.12 -5.71
C GLY A 119 15.59 3.73 -4.32
N VAL A 120 16.27 4.86 -4.08
CA VAL A 120 16.27 5.58 -2.78
C VAL A 120 15.03 6.46 -2.57
N LYS A 121 14.24 6.75 -3.61
CA LYS A 121 13.06 7.61 -3.49
C LYS A 121 11.95 6.90 -2.71
N GLU A 122 11.56 7.48 -1.58
CA GLU A 122 10.46 6.95 -0.74
C GLU A 122 9.10 7.49 -1.16
N ASN A 123 9.06 8.70 -1.74
CA ASN A 123 7.84 9.37 -2.21
C ASN A 123 8.04 9.83 -3.67
N PRO A 124 8.00 8.91 -4.64
CA PRO A 124 8.14 9.25 -6.05
C PRO A 124 6.95 10.05 -6.54
N THR A 125 7.21 10.96 -7.48
CA THR A 125 6.20 11.79 -8.15
C THR A 125 5.58 11.05 -9.33
N TRP A 126 4.58 11.68 -10.00
CA TRP A 126 4.01 11.14 -11.23
C TRP A 126 5.05 11.09 -12.37
N GLU A 127 5.90 12.12 -12.48
CA GLU A 127 6.99 12.14 -13.47
C GLU A 127 8.00 11.01 -13.23
N ASP A 128 8.30 10.70 -11.95
CA ASP A 128 9.15 9.56 -11.62
C ASP A 128 8.52 8.22 -12.06
N PHE A 129 7.19 8.14 -11.96
CA PHE A 129 6.46 6.95 -12.42
C PHE A 129 6.47 6.83 -13.95
N GLU A 130 6.25 7.91 -14.67
CA GLU A 130 6.34 7.92 -16.13
C GLU A 130 7.76 7.54 -16.58
N SER A 131 8.80 8.12 -15.99
CA SER A 131 10.19 7.78 -16.25
C SER A 131 10.51 6.31 -15.97
N PHE A 132 10.02 5.79 -14.85
CA PHE A 132 10.17 4.36 -14.50
C PHE A 132 9.54 3.44 -15.56
N LEU A 133 8.35 3.77 -16.06
CA LEU A 133 7.71 2.98 -17.12
C LEU A 133 8.51 3.06 -18.45
N GLU A 134 9.03 4.25 -18.80
CA GLU A 134 9.86 4.45 -19.98
C GLU A 134 11.19 3.68 -19.89
N GLU A 135 11.86 3.71 -18.73
CA GLU A 135 13.09 2.94 -18.50
C GLU A 135 12.89 1.43 -18.61
N ARG A 136 11.70 0.95 -18.23
CA ARG A 136 11.31 -0.46 -18.34
C ARG A 136 10.82 -0.85 -19.74
N CYS A 137 10.75 0.12 -20.64
CA CYS A 137 10.31 -0.04 -22.02
C CYS A 137 11.50 0.19 -23.00
N PHE A 138 11.23 0.26 -24.25
CA PHE A 138 12.23 0.73 -25.21
C PHE A 138 12.07 2.24 -25.42
N PRO A 139 13.18 2.99 -25.69
CA PRO A 139 13.10 4.45 -25.88
C PRO A 139 12.14 4.85 -26.99
N ASN A 140 11.38 5.92 -26.80
CA ASN A 140 10.47 6.47 -27.80
C ASN A 140 11.17 6.88 -29.10
N SER A 141 12.47 7.20 -29.03
CA SER A 141 13.34 7.54 -30.16
C SER A 141 13.88 6.32 -30.93
N ARG A 142 13.55 5.10 -30.52
CA ARG A 142 14.10 3.87 -31.13
C ARG A 142 13.76 3.75 -32.61
N ALA A 143 14.77 3.42 -33.43
CA ALA A 143 14.57 3.10 -34.83
C ALA A 143 13.59 1.90 -34.97
N LEU A 144 12.77 1.91 -36.05
CA LEU A 144 11.75 0.89 -36.31
C LEU A 144 10.65 0.81 -35.24
N LYS A 145 10.44 1.87 -34.44
CA LYS A 145 9.38 1.94 -33.43
C LYS A 145 8.02 1.49 -33.96
N LYS A 146 7.59 2.00 -35.11
CA LYS A 146 6.31 1.64 -35.75
C LYS A 146 6.19 0.14 -35.98
N THR A 147 7.24 -0.50 -36.52
CA THR A 147 7.25 -1.95 -36.77
C THR A 147 7.17 -2.76 -35.46
N ILE A 148 7.86 -2.29 -34.41
CA ILE A 148 7.80 -2.93 -33.09
C ILE A 148 6.39 -2.82 -32.52
N LEU A 149 5.79 -1.63 -32.53
CA LEU A 149 4.43 -1.39 -32.03
C LEU A 149 3.40 -2.27 -32.78
N GLN A 150 3.48 -2.33 -34.11
CA GLN A 150 2.60 -3.21 -34.91
C GLN A 150 2.76 -4.68 -34.51
N ARG A 151 3.99 -5.16 -34.28
CA ARG A 151 4.25 -6.55 -33.88
C ARG A 151 3.65 -6.91 -32.53
N ILE A 152 3.64 -5.97 -31.57
CA ILE A 152 3.05 -6.16 -30.24
C ILE A 152 1.57 -5.79 -30.18
N GLY A 153 0.98 -5.31 -31.29
CA GLY A 153 -0.44 -4.98 -31.37
C GLY A 153 -0.83 -3.67 -30.67
N VAL A 154 0.08 -2.68 -30.62
CA VAL A 154 -0.15 -1.37 -29.99
C VAL A 154 -0.11 -0.28 -31.06
N GLU A 155 -1.13 0.58 -31.11
CA GLU A 155 -1.25 1.60 -32.16
C GLU A 155 -0.34 2.82 -31.93
N SER A 156 -0.13 3.19 -30.66
CA SER A 156 0.66 4.36 -30.27
C SER A 156 1.67 3.98 -29.18
N TYR A 157 2.72 4.81 -29.04
CA TYR A 157 3.71 4.60 -27.99
C TYR A 157 3.11 4.99 -26.63
N ASP A 158 2.74 3.99 -25.86
CA ASP A 158 2.32 4.07 -24.47
C ASP A 158 3.11 3.03 -23.66
N PRO A 159 4.07 3.46 -22.82
CA PRO A 159 4.91 2.56 -22.04
C PRO A 159 4.11 1.58 -21.18
N LEU A 160 3.01 2.02 -20.56
CA LEU A 160 2.19 1.16 -19.73
C LEU A 160 1.52 0.06 -20.55
N GLN A 161 0.92 0.43 -21.69
CA GLN A 161 0.27 -0.53 -22.60
C GLN A 161 1.28 -1.52 -23.19
N ILE A 162 2.46 -1.04 -23.60
CA ILE A 162 3.54 -1.89 -24.11
C ILE A 162 3.99 -2.91 -23.06
N LEU A 163 4.17 -2.46 -21.81
CA LEU A 163 4.54 -3.32 -20.69
C LEU A 163 3.48 -4.38 -20.40
N GLU A 164 2.19 -3.99 -20.40
CA GLU A 164 1.08 -4.94 -20.21
C GLU A 164 1.08 -6.03 -21.30
N MET A 165 1.21 -5.65 -22.57
CA MET A 165 1.26 -6.60 -23.70
C MET A 165 2.44 -7.55 -23.60
N ASN A 166 3.57 -7.09 -23.11
CA ASN A 166 4.78 -7.89 -22.88
C ASN A 166 4.80 -8.61 -21.52
N LYS A 167 3.64 -8.68 -20.82
CA LYS A 167 3.53 -9.32 -19.49
C LYS A 167 4.53 -8.73 -18.47
N GLY A 168 4.79 -7.43 -18.57
CA GLY A 168 5.72 -6.71 -17.70
C GLY A 168 7.20 -7.01 -17.90
N ARG A 169 7.55 -7.78 -18.95
CA ARG A 169 8.93 -8.19 -19.26
C ARG A 169 9.39 -7.48 -20.52
N THR A 170 10.42 -6.64 -20.40
CA THR A 170 10.96 -5.90 -21.54
C THR A 170 12.47 -6.04 -21.69
N ALA A 171 13.17 -6.46 -20.66
CA ALA A 171 14.59 -6.71 -20.63
C ALA A 171 14.88 -8.17 -20.23
N GLU A 172 16.07 -8.69 -20.57
CA GLU A 172 16.54 -10.02 -20.18
C GLU A 172 17.03 -10.04 -18.70
N ASP A 173 16.51 -9.15 -17.88
CA ASP A 173 16.79 -9.12 -16.45
C ASP A 173 15.79 -9.98 -15.67
N ASN A 174 16.09 -10.22 -14.40
CA ASN A 174 15.20 -10.95 -13.50
C ASN A 174 14.10 -10.07 -12.91
N GLN A 175 13.91 -8.85 -13.44
CA GLN A 175 12.94 -7.88 -13.01
C GLN A 175 11.76 -7.83 -13.98
N TYR A 176 10.55 -7.73 -13.45
CA TYR A 176 9.33 -7.61 -14.26
C TYR A 176 8.21 -7.01 -13.44
N ILE A 177 7.13 -6.63 -14.11
CA ILE A 177 5.96 -6.00 -13.50
C ILE A 177 4.75 -6.92 -13.65
N ASN A 178 4.09 -7.23 -12.54
CA ASN A 178 2.77 -7.86 -12.56
C ASN A 178 1.70 -6.77 -12.41
N PHE A 179 0.69 -6.83 -13.27
CA PHE A 179 -0.41 -5.88 -13.27
C PHE A 179 -1.65 -6.46 -12.60
N THR A 180 -2.23 -5.72 -11.68
CA THR A 180 -3.50 -6.06 -11.04
C THR A 180 -4.44 -4.86 -11.17
N ARG A 181 -5.52 -5.00 -11.95
CA ARG A 181 -6.56 -3.98 -12.07
C ARG A 181 -7.67 -4.25 -11.07
N LYS A 182 -8.22 -3.20 -10.46
CA LYS A 182 -9.47 -3.29 -9.71
C LYS A 182 -10.56 -3.73 -10.70
N ARG A 183 -11.22 -4.86 -10.45
CA ARG A 183 -12.41 -5.20 -11.21
C ARG A 183 -13.45 -4.11 -10.95
N ARG A 184 -13.82 -3.34 -11.96
CA ARG A 184 -15.06 -2.55 -11.91
C ARG A 184 -16.19 -3.57 -11.72
N LEU A 185 -16.82 -3.56 -10.56
CA LEU A 185 -18.11 -4.21 -10.42
C LEU A 185 -19.01 -3.45 -11.40
N ALA A 186 -19.41 -4.12 -12.48
CA ALA A 186 -20.47 -3.61 -13.36
C ALA A 186 -21.73 -3.59 -12.49
N PHE A 187 -22.23 -2.37 -12.22
CA PHE A 187 -23.56 -2.15 -11.70
C PHE A 187 -24.58 -2.28 -12.83
#